data_8b65b3e40db54d678a2b6c3208b84dfe
#
_entry.id   8b65b3e40db54d678a2b6c3208b84dfe
#
_cell.length_a   1.000
_cell.length_b   1.000
_cell.length_c   1.000
_cell.angle_alpha   90.00
_cell.angle_beta   90.00
_cell.angle_gamma   90.00
#
_symmetry.space_group_name_H-M   'P 1'
#
loop_
_entity.id
_entity.type
_entity.pdbx_description
1 polymer ?
#
loop_
_entity_poly.entity_id
_entity_poly.type
_entity_poly.pdbx_seq_one_letter_code
_entity_poly.pdbx_strand_id
1 'polypeptide(L)'
;VAKSAPSPARAARPRRQPAAPFTRDTLALIYDFDGTLTPQPMQEYTVLPQLGIAAADFWAEVNAETRRTGGDGILTYMRLLIEKIEANKAHVSRAALRRQARGIRYYPGVESWFERVNRYVAKASGGAVRTRHYIISAGLSEILEGISIKRHFERIYASQYYFNHHEVACFPTVVINDTSKTQYLFRINKGREEARESINEYMPEAERPIPFGHMLYIGDGLTDVPCMTVTKNNGGFAVAVHNPRDERSVETCRALAVANRIDYFAPADYRTGKSLEKRVRTILDIIIARVLFEREKHAFQRELANR
;
A
#
# COMPACT_ATOMS: atom_id res chain seq x y z
N VAL A 1 -29.86 77.43 -2.60
CA VAL A 1 -28.72 76.70 -2.02
C VAL A 1 -28.98 75.26 -2.26
N ALA A 2 -28.39 74.71 -3.33
CA ALA A 2 -28.47 73.24 -3.64
C ALA A 2 -27.36 72.49 -2.88
N LYS A 3 -27.77 71.57 -2.00
CA LYS A 3 -26.85 70.66 -1.31
C LYS A 3 -26.41 69.53 -2.28
N SER A 4 -25.13 69.49 -2.60
CA SER A 4 -24.50 68.37 -3.35
C SER A 4 -24.58 67.11 -2.55
N ALA A 5 -25.06 66.01 -3.18
CA ALA A 5 -25.04 64.61 -2.62
C ALA A 5 -23.63 64.06 -2.57
N PRO A 6 -23.29 63.30 -1.54
CA PRO A 6 -21.94 62.67 -1.44
C PRO A 6 -21.78 61.57 -2.47
N SER A 7 -20.60 61.55 -3.10
CA SER A 7 -20.16 60.51 -4.04
C SER A 7 -20.09 59.13 -3.39
N PRO A 8 -20.51 58.01 -4.02
CA PRO A 8 -20.46 56.68 -3.41
C PRO A 8 -19.02 56.23 -3.20
N ALA A 9 -18.72 55.85 -1.99
CA ALA A 9 -17.43 55.30 -1.61
C ALA A 9 -17.10 54.04 -2.45
N ARG A 10 -15.96 54.08 -3.10
CA ARG A 10 -15.44 52.96 -3.92
C ARG A 10 -15.21 51.74 -2.99
N ALA A 11 -16.04 50.71 -3.14
CA ALA A 11 -15.91 49.46 -2.37
C ALA A 11 -14.49 48.91 -2.53
N ALA A 12 -13.81 48.72 -1.41
CA ALA A 12 -12.46 48.12 -1.40
C ALA A 12 -12.54 46.72 -1.99
N ARG A 13 -11.75 46.45 -3.03
CA ARG A 13 -11.61 45.09 -3.60
C ARG A 13 -11.13 44.17 -2.49
N PRO A 14 -11.78 42.97 -2.30
CA PRO A 14 -11.32 42.03 -1.31
C PRO A 14 -9.86 41.67 -1.61
N ARG A 15 -9.01 41.75 -0.59
CA ARG A 15 -7.60 41.28 -0.67
C ARG A 15 -7.63 39.79 -1.06
N ARG A 16 -7.18 39.51 -2.30
CA ARG A 16 -7.01 38.12 -2.76
C ARG A 16 -6.02 37.44 -1.86
N GLN A 17 -6.43 36.36 -1.17
CA GLN A 17 -5.51 35.51 -0.45
C GLN A 17 -4.54 34.87 -1.45
N PRO A 18 -3.23 34.80 -1.14
CA PRO A 18 -2.29 34.13 -2.01
C PRO A 18 -2.71 32.67 -2.19
N ALA A 19 -2.77 32.22 -3.42
CA ALA A 19 -3.15 30.84 -3.72
C ALA A 19 -2.19 29.86 -3.02
N ALA A 20 -2.75 28.81 -2.40
CA ALA A 20 -2.00 27.80 -1.66
C ALA A 20 -0.87 27.17 -2.51
N PRO A 21 0.24 26.74 -1.92
CA PRO A 21 1.30 26.05 -2.63
C PRO A 21 0.81 24.73 -3.21
N PHE A 22 1.44 24.25 -4.30
CA PHE A 22 1.17 22.93 -4.86
C PHE A 22 1.68 21.86 -3.91
N THR A 23 0.80 20.96 -3.45
CA THR A 23 1.11 19.92 -2.45
C THR A 23 1.01 18.50 -3.00
N ARG A 24 0.57 18.30 -4.25
CA ARG A 24 0.30 16.99 -4.88
C ARG A 24 1.51 16.47 -5.67
N ASP A 25 2.71 16.63 -5.11
CA ASP A 25 4.00 16.27 -5.74
C ASP A 25 4.48 14.85 -5.38
N THR A 26 3.62 14.05 -4.77
CA THR A 26 3.97 12.72 -4.28
C THR A 26 3.38 11.62 -5.16
N LEU A 27 4.23 10.64 -5.51
CA LEU A 27 3.91 9.38 -6.16
C LEU A 27 3.96 8.27 -5.11
N ALA A 28 2.91 7.45 -4.99
CA ALA A 28 2.85 6.33 -4.06
C ALA A 28 2.96 4.98 -4.77
N LEU A 29 3.91 4.14 -4.35
CA LEU A 29 3.96 2.72 -4.70
C LEU A 29 3.46 1.92 -3.49
N ILE A 30 2.45 1.12 -3.71
CA ILE A 30 1.75 0.35 -2.69
C ILE A 30 1.92 -1.13 -3.01
N TYR A 31 2.37 -1.90 -2.03
CA TYR A 31 2.69 -3.31 -2.22
C TYR A 31 1.87 -4.18 -1.28
N ASP A 32 1.39 -5.31 -1.78
CA ASP A 32 1.18 -6.45 -0.92
C ASP A 32 2.55 -7.04 -0.49
N PHE A 33 2.56 -7.93 0.50
CA PHE A 33 3.82 -8.48 1.01
C PHE A 33 4.03 -9.95 0.62
N ASP A 34 3.14 -10.83 1.07
CA ASP A 34 3.24 -12.28 0.89
C ASP A 34 2.89 -12.65 -0.57
N GLY A 35 3.76 -13.38 -1.28
CA GLY A 35 3.61 -13.64 -2.71
C GLY A 35 4.07 -12.49 -3.61
N THR A 36 4.16 -11.27 -3.09
CA THR A 36 4.55 -10.05 -3.82
C THR A 36 6.01 -9.70 -3.60
N LEU A 37 6.43 -9.43 -2.38
CA LEU A 37 7.83 -9.15 -2.03
C LEU A 37 8.58 -10.41 -1.58
N THR A 38 7.85 -11.42 -1.11
CA THR A 38 8.35 -12.71 -0.64
C THR A 38 7.68 -13.85 -1.42
N PRO A 39 8.37 -14.97 -1.67
CA PRO A 39 7.78 -16.12 -2.38
C PRO A 39 6.78 -16.94 -1.55
N GLN A 40 6.78 -16.78 -0.23
CA GLN A 40 5.93 -17.53 0.70
C GLN A 40 5.35 -16.60 1.75
N PRO A 41 4.22 -16.96 2.39
CA PRO A 41 3.67 -16.25 3.53
C PRO A 41 4.69 -16.10 4.67
N MET A 42 4.70 -14.95 5.31
CA MET A 42 5.66 -14.60 6.36
C MET A 42 5.62 -15.59 7.55
N GLN A 43 4.48 -16.21 7.83
CA GLN A 43 4.30 -17.19 8.88
C GLN A 43 5.13 -18.44 8.63
N GLU A 44 5.39 -18.79 7.36
CA GLU A 44 6.18 -19.95 6.96
C GLU A 44 7.69 -19.77 7.20
N TYR A 45 8.15 -18.54 7.29
CA TYR A 45 9.54 -18.22 7.67
C TYR A 45 9.73 -18.02 9.18
N THR A 46 8.65 -17.82 9.92
CA THR A 46 8.70 -17.33 11.28
C THR A 46 8.05 -18.29 12.27
N VAL A 47 6.79 -18.12 12.56
CA VAL A 47 6.10 -18.80 13.66
C VAL A 47 5.85 -20.29 13.40
N LEU A 48 5.51 -20.70 12.18
CA LEU A 48 5.22 -22.12 11.89
C LEU A 48 6.44 -23.03 12.11
N PRO A 49 7.65 -22.71 11.62
CA PRO A 49 8.85 -23.48 11.92
C PRO A 49 9.18 -23.52 13.42
N GLN A 50 8.96 -22.44 14.15
CA GLN A 50 9.17 -22.42 15.60
C GLN A 50 8.25 -23.40 16.35
N LEU A 51 7.02 -23.56 15.85
CA LEU A 51 6.04 -24.50 16.42
C LEU A 51 6.21 -25.92 15.89
N GLY A 52 7.13 -26.17 14.96
CA GLY A 52 7.30 -27.46 14.30
C GLY A 52 6.10 -27.87 13.43
N ILE A 53 5.33 -26.89 12.93
CA ILE A 53 4.13 -27.14 12.13
C ILE A 53 4.47 -27.01 10.65
N ALA A 54 4.12 -28.03 9.86
CA ALA A 54 4.26 -27.94 8.41
C ALA A 54 3.27 -26.93 7.82
N ALA A 55 3.78 -26.05 6.96
CA ALA A 55 2.97 -24.99 6.36
C ALA A 55 1.74 -25.52 5.61
N ALA A 56 1.93 -26.61 4.84
CA ALA A 56 0.84 -27.23 4.08
C ALA A 56 -0.30 -27.71 5.00
N ASP A 57 0.01 -28.31 6.14
CA ASP A 57 -0.97 -28.80 7.09
C ASP A 57 -1.71 -27.63 7.75
N PHE A 58 -0.99 -26.59 8.15
CA PHE A 58 -1.59 -25.40 8.73
C PHE A 58 -2.58 -24.72 7.78
N TRP A 59 -2.17 -24.46 6.54
CA TRP A 59 -3.05 -23.81 5.56
C TRP A 59 -4.21 -24.71 5.12
N ALA A 60 -4.03 -26.03 5.08
CA ALA A 60 -5.13 -26.97 4.85
C ALA A 60 -6.18 -26.89 5.97
N GLU A 61 -5.75 -26.83 7.23
CA GLU A 61 -6.61 -26.68 8.40
C GLU A 61 -7.35 -25.32 8.36
N VAL A 62 -6.65 -24.21 8.10
CA VAL A 62 -7.26 -22.88 7.93
C VAL A 62 -8.35 -22.90 6.86
N ASN A 63 -8.06 -23.48 5.69
CA ASN A 63 -9.02 -23.55 4.59
C ASN A 63 -10.23 -24.43 4.90
N ALA A 64 -10.02 -25.57 5.59
CA ALA A 64 -11.08 -26.45 6.01
C ALA A 64 -12.01 -25.78 7.04
N GLU A 65 -11.42 -25.12 8.02
CA GLU A 65 -12.16 -24.43 9.09
C GLU A 65 -12.93 -23.21 8.54
N THR A 66 -12.30 -22.43 7.64
CA THR A 66 -12.97 -21.31 6.95
C THR A 66 -14.20 -21.79 6.19
N ARG A 67 -14.08 -22.88 5.43
CA ARG A 67 -15.22 -23.47 4.71
C ARG A 67 -16.31 -24.00 5.66
N ARG A 68 -15.90 -24.66 6.75
CA ARG A 68 -16.83 -25.24 7.73
C ARG A 68 -17.66 -24.18 8.45
N THR A 69 -17.04 -23.05 8.78
CA THR A 69 -17.68 -21.97 9.57
C THR A 69 -18.31 -20.89 8.72
N GLY A 70 -17.94 -20.76 7.44
CA GLY A 70 -18.29 -19.61 6.60
C GLY A 70 -17.63 -18.31 7.06
N GLY A 71 -16.55 -18.42 7.88
CA GLY A 71 -15.86 -17.29 8.47
C GLY A 71 -14.87 -16.60 7.52
N ASP A 72 -14.29 -15.49 7.99
CA ASP A 72 -13.19 -14.81 7.32
C ASP A 72 -11.90 -15.62 7.43
N GLY A 73 -11.21 -15.85 6.29
CA GLY A 73 -10.01 -16.68 6.25
C GLY A 73 -8.83 -16.11 7.02
N ILE A 74 -8.70 -14.77 7.03
CA ILE A 74 -7.63 -14.07 7.75
C ILE A 74 -7.86 -14.17 9.26
N LEU A 75 -9.09 -13.91 9.70
CA LEU A 75 -9.46 -14.09 11.10
C LEU A 75 -9.30 -15.55 11.54
N THR A 76 -9.64 -16.51 10.67
CA THR A 76 -9.51 -17.94 10.94
C THR A 76 -8.04 -18.32 11.15
N TYR A 77 -7.13 -17.91 10.26
CA TYR A 77 -5.71 -18.25 10.45
C TYR A 77 -5.14 -17.59 11.71
N MET A 78 -5.51 -16.36 12.00
CA MET A 78 -5.04 -15.66 13.20
C MET A 78 -5.50 -16.38 14.48
N ARG A 79 -6.77 -16.81 14.53
CA ARG A 79 -7.29 -17.60 15.65
C ARG A 79 -6.56 -18.94 15.79
N LEU A 80 -6.49 -19.71 14.71
CA LEU A 80 -5.81 -21.02 14.73
C LEU A 80 -4.34 -20.90 15.13
N LEU A 81 -3.66 -19.82 14.71
CA LEU A 81 -2.27 -19.61 15.11
C LEU A 81 -2.13 -19.39 16.62
N ILE A 82 -3.03 -18.63 17.27
CA ILE A 82 -3.06 -18.49 18.73
C ILE A 82 -3.27 -19.88 19.38
N GLU A 83 -4.27 -20.64 18.93
CA GLU A 83 -4.56 -21.98 19.45
C GLU A 83 -3.34 -22.93 19.35
N LYS A 84 -2.60 -22.89 18.22
CA LYS A 84 -1.38 -23.67 18.04
C LYS A 84 -0.26 -23.22 18.97
N ILE A 85 -0.10 -21.91 19.19
CA ILE A 85 0.89 -21.34 20.13
C ILE A 85 0.58 -21.84 21.55
N GLU A 86 -0.70 -21.78 21.97
CA GLU A 86 -1.15 -22.24 23.29
C GLU A 86 -0.96 -23.76 23.46
N ALA A 87 -1.41 -24.56 22.49
CA ALA A 87 -1.29 -26.02 22.53
C ALA A 87 0.17 -26.49 22.63
N ASN A 88 1.09 -25.77 21.99
CA ASN A 88 2.53 -26.07 22.06
C ASN A 88 3.21 -25.44 23.30
N LYS A 89 2.45 -24.76 24.19
CA LYS A 89 2.99 -24.02 25.34
C LYS A 89 4.13 -23.06 24.94
N ALA A 90 4.07 -22.55 23.73
CA ALA A 90 5.10 -21.67 23.19
C ALA A 90 4.85 -20.23 23.64
N HIS A 91 5.91 -19.56 24.07
CA HIS A 91 5.83 -18.13 24.38
C HIS A 91 6.25 -17.32 23.14
N VAL A 92 5.26 -16.87 22.37
CA VAL A 92 5.47 -16.07 21.17
C VAL A 92 5.12 -14.62 21.47
N SER A 93 6.10 -13.86 21.92
CA SER A 93 5.94 -12.43 22.21
C SER A 93 6.09 -11.56 20.94
N ARG A 94 5.60 -10.32 21.01
CA ARG A 94 5.81 -9.31 19.96
C ARG A 94 7.29 -9.19 19.56
N ALA A 95 8.19 -9.14 20.56
CA ALA A 95 9.62 -9.07 20.34
C ALA A 95 10.18 -10.33 19.65
N ALA A 96 9.63 -11.50 19.94
CA ALA A 96 10.02 -12.74 19.27
C ALA A 96 9.63 -12.74 17.80
N LEU A 97 8.38 -12.41 17.47
CA LEU A 97 7.89 -12.27 16.09
C LEU A 97 8.74 -11.29 15.27
N ARG A 98 9.04 -10.13 15.85
CA ARG A 98 9.90 -9.13 15.21
C ARG A 98 11.32 -9.65 14.94
N ARG A 99 11.92 -10.42 15.86
CA ARG A 99 13.25 -11.00 15.63
C ARG A 99 13.24 -12.07 14.54
N GLN A 100 12.19 -12.88 14.48
CA GLN A 100 12.03 -13.96 13.49
C GLN A 100 11.94 -13.42 12.05
N ALA A 101 11.47 -12.21 11.87
CA ALA A 101 11.42 -11.54 10.55
C ALA A 101 12.76 -11.50 9.82
N ARG A 102 13.88 -11.63 10.52
CA ARG A 102 15.22 -11.75 9.93
C ARG A 102 15.40 -13.02 9.07
N GLY A 103 14.57 -14.03 9.26
CA GLY A 103 14.55 -15.26 8.47
C GLY A 103 13.79 -15.13 7.14
N ILE A 104 13.07 -14.04 6.92
CA ILE A 104 12.28 -13.83 5.72
C ILE A 104 13.20 -13.70 4.50
N ARG A 105 12.84 -14.41 3.43
CA ARG A 105 13.53 -14.38 2.15
C ARG A 105 12.68 -13.58 1.16
N TYR A 106 13.33 -12.63 0.50
CA TYR A 106 12.67 -11.81 -0.53
C TYR A 106 12.86 -12.41 -1.92
N TYR A 107 12.01 -12.01 -2.83
CA TYR A 107 12.26 -12.22 -4.25
C TYR A 107 13.55 -11.51 -4.71
N PRO A 108 14.20 -12.00 -5.79
CA PRO A 108 15.45 -11.42 -6.25
C PRO A 108 15.36 -9.93 -6.54
N GLY A 109 16.24 -9.15 -5.94
CA GLY A 109 16.37 -7.71 -6.17
C GLY A 109 15.48 -6.79 -5.34
N VAL A 110 14.60 -7.32 -4.46
CA VAL A 110 13.70 -6.53 -3.61
C VAL A 110 14.47 -5.57 -2.70
N GLU A 111 15.56 -6.00 -2.05
CA GLU A 111 16.28 -5.18 -1.09
C GLU A 111 16.86 -3.88 -1.69
N SER A 112 17.19 -3.90 -2.98
CA SER A 112 17.72 -2.72 -3.69
C SER A 112 16.65 -1.99 -4.54
N TRP A 113 15.45 -2.52 -4.61
CA TRP A 113 14.38 -2.01 -5.46
C TRP A 113 13.95 -0.59 -5.11
N PHE A 114 13.67 -0.35 -3.86
CA PHE A 114 13.12 0.92 -3.36
C PHE A 114 14.04 2.11 -3.65
N GLU A 115 15.33 1.95 -3.35
CA GLU A 115 16.34 2.99 -3.63
C GLU A 115 16.50 3.24 -5.13
N ARG A 116 16.43 2.19 -5.97
CA ARG A 116 16.48 2.35 -7.42
C ARG A 116 15.27 3.09 -7.97
N VAL A 117 14.07 2.75 -7.49
CA VAL A 117 12.84 3.46 -7.85
C VAL A 117 12.92 4.92 -7.43
N ASN A 118 13.30 5.21 -6.18
CA ASN A 118 13.45 6.58 -5.69
C ASN A 118 14.44 7.39 -6.54
N ARG A 119 15.59 6.81 -6.85
CA ARG A 119 16.60 7.46 -7.70
C ARG A 119 16.10 7.69 -9.13
N TYR A 120 15.37 6.74 -9.67
CA TYR A 120 14.75 6.86 -10.99
C TYR A 120 13.77 8.03 -11.05
N VAL A 121 12.80 8.07 -10.11
CA VAL A 121 11.79 9.13 -10.05
C VAL A 121 12.43 10.50 -9.85
N ALA A 122 13.38 10.61 -8.91
CA ALA A 122 14.10 11.87 -8.66
C ALA A 122 14.83 12.36 -9.92
N LYS A 123 15.53 11.47 -10.63
CA LYS A 123 16.23 11.82 -11.88
C LYS A 123 15.25 12.22 -12.99
N ALA A 124 14.20 11.45 -13.22
CA ALA A 124 13.24 11.68 -14.30
C ALA A 124 12.42 12.96 -14.09
N SER A 125 12.17 13.33 -12.84
CA SER A 125 11.41 14.54 -12.49
C SER A 125 12.26 15.77 -12.19
N GLY A 126 13.60 15.67 -12.28
CA GLY A 126 14.49 16.74 -11.83
C GLY A 126 14.36 17.08 -10.34
N GLY A 127 13.97 16.11 -9.51
CA GLY A 127 13.71 16.27 -8.07
C GLY A 127 12.34 16.86 -7.73
N ALA A 128 11.46 17.08 -8.71
CA ALA A 128 10.17 17.72 -8.51
C ALA A 128 9.08 16.77 -7.96
N VAL A 129 9.29 15.45 -8.04
CA VAL A 129 8.35 14.41 -7.58
C VAL A 129 8.97 13.61 -6.45
N ARG A 130 8.25 13.49 -5.33
CA ARG A 130 8.62 12.64 -4.20
C ARG A 130 8.04 11.25 -4.36
N THR A 131 8.75 10.24 -3.90
CA THR A 131 8.29 8.85 -3.90
C THR A 131 8.02 8.41 -2.47
N ARG A 132 6.88 7.76 -2.24
CA ARG A 132 6.55 7.08 -0.99
C ARG A 132 6.19 5.62 -1.26
N HIS A 133 6.65 4.74 -0.39
CA HIS A 133 6.36 3.30 -0.46
C HIS A 133 5.49 2.91 0.72
N TYR A 134 4.52 2.03 0.47
CA TYR A 134 3.57 1.53 1.45
C TYR A 134 3.42 0.01 1.34
N ILE A 135 3.19 -0.65 2.46
CA ILE A 135 2.72 -2.04 2.48
C ILE A 135 1.27 -2.07 2.96
N ILE A 136 0.42 -2.86 2.29
CA ILE A 136 -0.91 -3.24 2.77
C ILE A 136 -0.99 -4.76 2.71
N SER A 137 -0.93 -5.44 3.86
CA SER A 137 -0.79 -6.89 3.96
C SER A 137 -1.84 -7.52 4.88
N ALA A 138 -2.30 -8.71 4.52
CA ALA A 138 -3.10 -9.57 5.40
C ALA A 138 -2.25 -10.25 6.49
N GLY A 139 -0.92 -10.21 6.38
CA GLY A 139 0.02 -10.77 7.34
C GLY A 139 0.13 -9.97 8.64
N LEU A 140 1.05 -10.37 9.50
CA LEU A 140 1.18 -9.85 10.86
C LEU A 140 2.12 -8.65 10.95
N SER A 141 1.61 -7.54 11.49
CA SER A 141 2.36 -6.31 11.73
C SER A 141 3.58 -6.56 12.61
N GLU A 142 3.46 -7.43 13.62
CA GLU A 142 4.52 -7.77 14.54
C GLU A 142 5.75 -8.38 13.83
N ILE A 143 5.51 -9.12 12.76
CA ILE A 143 6.58 -9.67 11.91
C ILE A 143 7.12 -8.55 11.00
N LEU A 144 6.25 -7.81 10.32
CA LEU A 144 6.63 -6.74 9.40
C LEU A 144 7.43 -5.60 10.07
N GLU A 145 7.24 -5.40 11.37
CA GLU A 145 8.05 -4.48 12.16
C GLU A 145 9.54 -4.87 12.24
N GLY A 146 9.88 -6.13 11.95
CA GLY A 146 11.24 -6.66 12.01
C GLY A 146 11.93 -6.88 10.66
N ILE A 147 11.26 -6.63 9.54
CA ILE A 147 11.84 -6.87 8.20
C ILE A 147 13.00 -5.91 7.89
N SER A 148 14.01 -6.40 7.17
CA SER A 148 15.22 -5.64 6.84
C SER A 148 14.96 -4.42 5.95
N ILE A 149 13.90 -4.47 5.16
CA ILE A 149 13.49 -3.42 4.21
C ILE A 149 12.53 -2.38 4.81
N LYS A 150 12.18 -2.48 6.09
CA LYS A 150 11.21 -1.59 6.76
C LYS A 150 11.51 -0.10 6.56
N ARG A 151 12.79 0.28 6.59
CA ARG A 151 13.23 1.67 6.45
C ARG A 151 12.78 2.38 5.16
N HIS A 152 12.36 1.61 4.15
CA HIS A 152 11.94 2.15 2.86
C HIS A 152 10.45 2.54 2.83
N PHE A 153 9.68 2.10 3.80
CA PHE A 153 8.24 2.33 3.82
C PHE A 153 7.86 3.50 4.71
N GLU A 154 7.05 4.41 4.17
CA GLU A 154 6.40 5.47 4.92
C GLU A 154 5.48 4.87 5.98
N ARG A 155 4.71 3.83 5.58
CA ARG A 155 3.78 3.13 6.46
C ARG A 155 3.61 1.67 6.03
N ILE A 156 3.37 0.84 7.04
CA ILE A 156 3.01 -0.57 6.88
C ILE A 156 1.66 -0.77 7.56
N TYR A 157 0.67 -1.18 6.78
CA TYR A 157 -0.65 -1.57 7.24
C TYR A 157 -0.73 -3.09 7.21
N ALA A 158 -1.02 -3.71 8.35
CA ALA A 158 -1.07 -5.17 8.48
C ALA A 158 -2.01 -5.58 9.61
N SER A 159 -2.41 -6.86 9.60
CA SER A 159 -3.18 -7.43 10.71
C SER A 159 -2.38 -7.43 12.00
N GLN A 160 -3.05 -7.32 13.14
CA GLN A 160 -2.39 -7.15 14.44
C GLN A 160 -3.06 -7.99 15.52
N TYR A 161 -2.25 -8.45 16.47
CA TYR A 161 -2.74 -9.05 17.72
C TYR A 161 -2.76 -8.04 18.86
N TYR A 162 -3.68 -8.27 19.79
CA TYR A 162 -3.57 -7.77 21.14
C TYR A 162 -2.63 -8.70 21.95
N PHE A 163 -1.70 -8.10 22.66
CA PHE A 163 -0.82 -8.80 23.59
C PHE A 163 -1.21 -8.42 25.02
N ASN A 164 -1.40 -9.45 25.85
CA ASN A 164 -1.70 -9.24 27.28
C ASN A 164 -0.48 -8.73 28.04
N HIS A 165 -0.62 -8.55 29.37
CA HIS A 165 0.44 -8.09 30.25
C HIS A 165 1.62 -9.06 30.38
N HIS A 166 1.47 -10.32 29.93
CA HIS A 166 2.56 -11.30 29.83
C HIS A 166 3.21 -11.31 28.44
N GLU A 167 2.93 -10.33 27.58
CA GLU A 167 3.42 -10.25 26.20
C GLU A 167 3.02 -11.46 25.34
N VAL A 168 1.87 -12.08 25.62
CA VAL A 168 1.31 -13.19 24.84
C VAL A 168 0.20 -12.68 23.94
N ALA A 169 0.22 -13.08 22.65
CA ALA A 169 -0.84 -12.79 21.70
C ALA A 169 -2.13 -13.52 22.10
N CYS A 170 -3.23 -12.79 22.27
CA CYS A 170 -4.48 -13.34 22.76
C CYS A 170 -5.67 -13.14 21.82
N PHE A 171 -5.65 -12.08 21.01
CA PHE A 171 -6.82 -11.68 20.25
C PHE A 171 -6.42 -10.84 19.03
N PRO A 172 -7.01 -11.07 17.83
CA PRO A 172 -6.84 -10.19 16.68
C PRO A 172 -7.50 -8.83 16.91
N THR A 173 -6.73 -7.73 16.91
CA THR A 173 -7.26 -6.36 17.06
C THR A 173 -7.45 -5.65 15.73
N VAL A 174 -6.67 -6.00 14.72
CA VAL A 174 -6.82 -5.53 13.35
C VAL A 174 -6.78 -6.73 12.42
N VAL A 175 -7.78 -6.85 11.57
CA VAL A 175 -7.86 -7.89 10.54
C VAL A 175 -7.93 -7.20 9.18
N ILE A 176 -6.94 -7.46 8.34
CA ILE A 176 -6.88 -6.94 6.97
C ILE A 176 -7.16 -8.10 6.01
N ASN A 177 -8.35 -8.11 5.44
CA ASN A 177 -8.77 -9.04 4.39
C ASN A 177 -8.83 -8.33 3.03
N ASP A 178 -9.23 -9.05 2.00
CA ASP A 178 -9.28 -8.59 0.61
C ASP A 178 -9.99 -7.24 0.46
N THR A 179 -11.16 -7.09 1.08
CA THR A 179 -11.97 -5.88 0.97
C THR A 179 -11.47 -4.77 1.89
N SER A 180 -11.09 -5.11 3.11
CA SER A 180 -10.61 -4.10 4.07
C SER A 180 -9.24 -3.51 3.70
N LYS A 181 -8.44 -4.18 2.83
CA LYS A 181 -7.25 -3.58 2.20
C LYS A 181 -7.57 -2.24 1.55
N THR A 182 -8.72 -2.08 0.91
CA THR A 182 -9.07 -0.87 0.15
C THR A 182 -9.17 0.39 1.00
N GLN A 183 -9.56 0.28 2.27
CA GLN A 183 -9.63 1.44 3.17
C GLN A 183 -8.27 2.16 3.30
N TYR A 184 -7.16 1.40 3.23
CA TYR A 184 -5.82 1.97 3.36
C TYR A 184 -5.39 2.74 2.12
N LEU A 185 -5.92 2.40 0.94
CA LEU A 185 -5.76 3.23 -0.26
C LEU A 185 -6.39 4.62 -0.05
N PHE A 186 -7.58 4.68 0.55
CA PHE A 186 -8.24 5.95 0.88
C PHE A 186 -7.50 6.71 2.00
N ARG A 187 -6.89 6.02 2.97
CA ARG A 187 -6.02 6.65 3.97
C ARG A 187 -4.83 7.35 3.31
N ILE A 188 -4.11 6.66 2.43
CA ILE A 188 -3.01 7.21 1.66
C ILE A 188 -3.48 8.37 0.78
N ASN A 189 -4.60 8.19 0.08
CA ASN A 189 -5.18 9.22 -0.80
C ASN A 189 -5.48 10.52 -0.06
N LYS A 190 -6.09 10.43 1.13
CA LYS A 190 -6.50 11.58 1.94
C LYS A 190 -5.40 12.11 2.88
N GLY A 191 -4.25 11.42 2.98
CA GLY A 191 -3.23 11.73 3.98
C GLY A 191 -3.73 11.55 5.42
N ARG A 192 -4.75 10.66 5.62
CA ARG A 192 -5.30 10.28 6.93
C ARG A 192 -4.74 8.93 7.34
N GLU A 193 -3.44 8.88 7.55
CA GLU A 193 -2.69 7.64 7.66
C GLU A 193 -2.75 7.02 9.07
N GLU A 194 -3.10 7.79 10.09
CA GLU A 194 -3.24 7.30 11.47
C GLU A 194 -4.61 6.62 11.68
N ALA A 195 -4.63 5.52 12.47
CA ALA A 195 -5.86 4.77 12.75
C ALA A 195 -6.96 5.65 13.38
N ARG A 196 -6.58 6.64 14.20
CA ARG A 196 -7.49 7.58 14.87
C ARG A 196 -8.12 8.61 13.95
N GLU A 197 -7.57 8.82 12.74
CA GLU A 197 -8.09 9.78 11.78
C GLU A 197 -9.25 9.18 11.00
N SER A 198 -10.35 9.94 10.86
CA SER A 198 -11.51 9.50 10.09
C SER A 198 -11.25 9.61 8.59
N ILE A 199 -11.44 8.51 7.87
CA ILE A 199 -11.44 8.50 6.40
C ILE A 199 -12.79 8.88 5.80
N ASN A 200 -13.86 8.90 6.62
CA ASN A 200 -15.22 9.16 6.17
C ASN A 200 -15.53 10.65 6.04
N GLU A 201 -14.72 11.52 6.67
CA GLU A 201 -14.85 12.96 6.47
C GLU A 201 -14.67 13.33 5.00
N TYR A 202 -15.56 14.20 4.52
CA TYR A 202 -15.46 14.70 3.15
C TYR A 202 -14.19 15.52 2.98
N MET A 203 -13.45 15.20 1.90
CA MET A 203 -12.27 15.96 1.46
C MET A 203 -12.35 16.11 -0.05
N PRO A 204 -12.41 17.36 -0.55
CA PRO A 204 -12.39 17.61 -1.99
C PRO A 204 -11.20 16.92 -2.66
N GLU A 205 -11.37 16.42 -3.88
CA GLU A 205 -10.30 15.69 -4.56
C GLU A 205 -9.05 16.54 -4.79
N ALA A 206 -9.23 17.84 -5.03
CA ALA A 206 -8.13 18.79 -5.21
C ALA A 206 -7.27 18.98 -3.95
N GLU A 207 -7.80 18.67 -2.76
CA GLU A 207 -7.10 18.80 -1.48
C GLU A 207 -6.40 17.49 -1.06
N ARG A 208 -6.67 16.38 -1.75
CA ARG A 208 -6.07 15.09 -1.42
C ARG A 208 -4.59 15.07 -1.80
N PRO A 209 -3.68 14.81 -0.84
CA PRO A 209 -2.24 14.93 -1.09
C PRO A 209 -1.69 13.91 -2.09
N ILE A 210 -2.28 12.70 -2.15
CA ILE A 210 -1.87 11.66 -3.09
C ILE A 210 -3.10 11.17 -3.86
N PRO A 211 -3.44 11.79 -5.01
CA PRO A 211 -4.53 11.34 -5.87
C PRO A 211 -4.31 9.90 -6.32
N PHE A 212 -5.39 9.15 -6.55
CA PHE A 212 -5.27 7.79 -7.09
C PHE A 212 -4.46 7.73 -8.39
N GLY A 213 -4.58 8.76 -9.25
CA GLY A 213 -3.78 8.88 -10.46
C GLY A 213 -2.26 8.96 -10.25
N HIS A 214 -1.81 9.16 -9.01
CA HIS A 214 -0.40 9.14 -8.60
C HIS A 214 -0.02 7.85 -7.87
N MET A 215 -0.89 6.82 -7.90
CA MET A 215 -0.67 5.54 -7.23
C MET A 215 -0.37 4.42 -8.22
N LEU A 216 0.56 3.56 -7.81
CA LEU A 216 0.81 2.27 -8.41
C LEU A 216 0.65 1.18 -7.35
N TYR A 217 -0.30 0.27 -7.53
CA TYR A 217 -0.48 -0.90 -6.69
C TYR A 217 0.23 -2.11 -7.29
N ILE A 218 0.98 -2.85 -6.48
CA ILE A 218 1.70 -4.08 -6.87
C ILE A 218 1.28 -5.20 -5.92
N GLY A 219 0.70 -6.27 -6.46
CA GLY A 219 0.24 -7.44 -5.71
C GLY A 219 0.42 -8.71 -6.53
N ASP A 220 0.11 -9.88 -5.96
CA ASP A 220 0.35 -11.17 -6.63
C ASP A 220 -0.93 -11.94 -6.98
N GLY A 221 -2.06 -11.63 -6.36
CA GLY A 221 -3.18 -12.54 -6.44
C GLY A 221 -4.58 -11.97 -6.31
N LEU A 222 -5.50 -12.92 -6.10
CA LEU A 222 -6.94 -12.64 -6.04
C LEU A 222 -7.32 -11.75 -4.83
N THR A 223 -6.56 -11.84 -3.75
CA THR A 223 -6.78 -11.02 -2.54
C THR A 223 -6.52 -9.52 -2.77
N ASP A 224 -5.78 -9.18 -3.84
CA ASP A 224 -5.46 -7.81 -4.21
C ASP A 224 -6.42 -7.19 -5.24
N VAL A 225 -7.30 -8.02 -5.82
CA VAL A 225 -8.23 -7.57 -6.86
C VAL A 225 -9.05 -6.33 -6.45
N PRO A 226 -9.61 -6.24 -5.23
CA PRO A 226 -10.32 -5.03 -4.82
C PRO A 226 -9.42 -3.78 -4.85
N CYS A 227 -8.19 -3.88 -4.35
CA CYS A 227 -7.22 -2.78 -4.37
C CYS A 227 -6.80 -2.39 -5.79
N MET A 228 -6.48 -3.37 -6.64
CA MET A 228 -6.14 -3.16 -8.05
C MET A 228 -7.29 -2.46 -8.77
N THR A 229 -8.52 -2.94 -8.58
CA THR A 229 -9.73 -2.39 -9.20
C THR A 229 -9.99 -0.95 -8.75
N VAL A 230 -9.95 -0.69 -7.45
CA VAL A 230 -10.16 0.67 -6.91
C VAL A 230 -9.10 1.62 -7.43
N THR A 231 -7.83 1.21 -7.43
CA THR A 231 -6.72 2.04 -7.92
C THR A 231 -6.91 2.40 -9.40
N LYS A 232 -7.18 1.40 -10.26
CA LYS A 232 -7.38 1.62 -11.71
C LYS A 232 -8.61 2.45 -12.02
N ASN A 233 -9.74 2.14 -11.41
CA ASN A 233 -11.00 2.85 -11.68
C ASN A 233 -10.95 4.33 -11.28
N ASN A 234 -10.01 4.70 -10.40
CA ASN A 234 -9.77 6.09 -10.00
C ASN A 234 -8.54 6.71 -10.71
N GLY A 235 -8.09 6.12 -11.82
CA GLY A 235 -7.04 6.68 -12.68
C GLY A 235 -5.60 6.39 -12.29
N GLY A 236 -5.38 5.51 -11.30
CA GLY A 236 -4.08 4.95 -10.95
C GLY A 236 -3.74 3.69 -11.76
N PHE A 237 -2.71 2.98 -11.34
CA PHE A 237 -2.19 1.82 -12.05
C PHE A 237 -2.07 0.60 -11.13
N ALA A 238 -2.15 -0.59 -11.73
CA ALA A 238 -1.99 -1.85 -11.03
C ALA A 238 -1.09 -2.82 -11.81
N VAL A 239 -0.16 -3.45 -11.13
CA VAL A 239 0.74 -4.48 -11.69
C VAL A 239 0.63 -5.73 -10.84
N ALA A 240 0.40 -6.88 -11.48
CA ALA A 240 0.50 -8.16 -10.81
C ALA A 240 1.91 -8.75 -10.97
N VAL A 241 2.39 -9.39 -9.90
CA VAL A 241 3.60 -10.20 -9.96
C VAL A 241 3.26 -11.66 -9.73
N HIS A 242 4.01 -12.57 -10.31
CA HIS A 242 3.79 -14.01 -10.15
C HIS A 242 5.09 -14.73 -9.81
N ASN A 243 4.96 -15.82 -9.08
CA ASN A 243 6.06 -16.74 -8.91
C ASN A 243 6.32 -17.45 -10.26
N PRO A 244 7.50 -17.31 -10.88
CA PRO A 244 7.78 -17.92 -12.17
C PRO A 244 7.84 -19.45 -12.15
N ARG A 245 7.88 -20.07 -10.95
CA ARG A 245 7.90 -21.53 -10.75
C ARG A 245 6.51 -22.10 -10.44
N ASP A 246 5.49 -21.27 -10.38
CA ASP A 246 4.11 -21.65 -10.08
C ASP A 246 3.18 -21.27 -11.25
N GLU A 247 2.79 -22.27 -12.03
CA GLU A 247 1.92 -22.10 -13.19
C GLU A 247 0.55 -21.52 -12.81
N ARG A 248 0.02 -21.85 -11.62
CA ARG A 248 -1.26 -21.30 -11.15
C ARG A 248 -1.16 -19.80 -10.90
N SER A 249 -0.04 -19.35 -10.35
CA SER A 249 0.22 -17.91 -10.15
C SER A 249 0.29 -17.17 -11.49
N VAL A 250 0.94 -17.75 -12.50
CA VAL A 250 0.99 -17.20 -13.87
C VAL A 250 -0.41 -17.10 -14.48
N GLU A 251 -1.21 -18.17 -14.36
CA GLU A 251 -2.57 -18.21 -14.93
C GLU A 251 -3.50 -17.21 -14.23
N THR A 252 -3.39 -17.07 -12.90
CA THR A 252 -4.10 -16.03 -12.14
C THR A 252 -3.79 -14.63 -12.68
N CYS A 253 -2.51 -14.30 -12.86
CA CYS A 253 -2.13 -13.00 -13.43
C CYS A 253 -2.66 -12.79 -14.85
N ARG A 254 -2.66 -13.85 -15.69
CA ARG A 254 -3.23 -13.79 -17.02
C ARG A 254 -4.73 -13.51 -16.99
N ALA A 255 -5.47 -14.20 -16.13
CA ALA A 255 -6.91 -13.99 -15.96
C ALA A 255 -7.21 -12.55 -15.49
N LEU A 256 -6.41 -12.01 -14.55
CA LEU A 256 -6.54 -10.62 -14.10
C LEU A 256 -6.31 -9.61 -15.24
N ALA A 257 -5.33 -9.87 -16.11
CA ALA A 257 -5.06 -9.02 -17.28
C ALA A 257 -6.21 -9.07 -18.30
N VAL A 258 -6.72 -10.25 -18.61
CA VAL A 258 -7.88 -10.45 -19.51
C VAL A 258 -9.13 -9.74 -18.95
N ALA A 259 -9.35 -9.82 -17.64
CA ALA A 259 -10.44 -9.13 -16.94
C ALA A 259 -10.20 -7.62 -16.77
N ASN A 260 -9.13 -7.06 -17.32
CA ASN A 260 -8.73 -5.64 -17.20
C ASN A 260 -8.59 -5.16 -15.74
N ARG A 261 -8.22 -6.06 -14.82
CA ARG A 261 -8.00 -5.74 -13.40
C ARG A 261 -6.63 -5.14 -13.14
N ILE A 262 -5.67 -5.38 -14.05
CA ILE A 262 -4.29 -4.91 -13.98
C ILE A 262 -3.86 -4.30 -15.32
N ASP A 263 -2.81 -3.47 -15.30
CA ASP A 263 -2.21 -2.90 -16.52
C ASP A 263 -1.16 -3.82 -17.11
N TYR A 264 -0.35 -4.43 -16.22
CA TYR A 264 0.70 -5.39 -16.58
C TYR A 264 0.81 -6.49 -15.54
N PHE A 265 1.41 -7.61 -15.93
CA PHE A 265 1.94 -8.60 -15.00
C PHE A 265 3.37 -9.00 -15.39
N ALA A 266 4.16 -9.47 -14.43
CA ALA A 266 5.54 -9.89 -14.64
C ALA A 266 5.95 -10.95 -13.60
N PRO A 267 7.00 -11.76 -13.88
CA PRO A 267 7.66 -12.52 -12.83
C PRO A 267 8.09 -11.60 -11.68
N ALA A 268 7.98 -12.08 -10.45
CA ALA A 268 8.44 -11.39 -9.24
C ALA A 268 9.99 -11.35 -9.18
N ASP A 269 10.59 -10.72 -10.17
CA ASP A 269 12.04 -10.48 -10.29
C ASP A 269 12.29 -8.97 -10.33
N TYR A 270 12.68 -8.44 -9.17
CA TYR A 270 12.90 -7.02 -8.94
C TYR A 270 14.31 -6.54 -9.36
N ARG A 271 15.14 -7.41 -9.96
CA ARG A 271 16.50 -7.03 -10.41
C ARG A 271 16.45 -6.04 -11.56
N THR A 272 17.55 -5.28 -11.68
CA THR A 272 17.74 -4.31 -12.77
C THR A 272 17.61 -4.95 -14.15
N GLY A 273 16.87 -4.27 -15.05
CA GLY A 273 16.71 -4.67 -16.45
C GLY A 273 15.66 -5.76 -16.68
N LYS A 274 15.02 -6.31 -15.62
CA LYS A 274 13.98 -7.33 -15.74
C LYS A 274 12.65 -6.74 -16.18
N SER A 275 11.73 -7.60 -16.61
CA SER A 275 10.44 -7.20 -17.17
C SER A 275 9.59 -6.38 -16.20
N LEU A 276 9.61 -6.72 -14.90
CA LEU A 276 8.93 -5.95 -13.87
C LEU A 276 9.43 -4.50 -13.84
N GLU A 277 10.75 -4.31 -13.73
CA GLU A 277 11.33 -2.97 -13.69
C GLU A 277 10.98 -2.15 -14.94
N LYS A 278 11.04 -2.75 -16.13
CA LYS A 278 10.70 -2.06 -17.39
C LYS A 278 9.25 -1.58 -17.40
N ARG A 279 8.30 -2.45 -17.01
CA ARG A 279 6.87 -2.13 -16.95
C ARG A 279 6.55 -1.06 -15.90
N VAL A 280 7.15 -1.20 -14.72
CA VAL A 280 6.99 -0.20 -13.65
C VAL A 280 7.54 1.15 -14.08
N ARG A 281 8.72 1.23 -14.72
CA ARG A 281 9.28 2.50 -15.22
C ARG A 281 8.35 3.18 -16.22
N THR A 282 7.74 2.44 -17.16
CA THR A 282 6.75 2.99 -18.09
C THR A 282 5.58 3.67 -17.35
N ILE A 283 5.07 3.02 -16.29
CA ILE A 283 4.00 3.60 -15.47
C ILE A 283 4.51 4.83 -14.70
N LEU A 284 5.70 4.75 -14.12
CA LEU A 284 6.29 5.87 -13.39
C LEU A 284 6.46 7.11 -14.28
N ASP A 285 6.87 6.93 -15.55
CA ASP A 285 7.00 8.04 -16.50
C ASP A 285 5.67 8.73 -16.76
N ILE A 286 4.58 7.96 -16.88
CA ILE A 286 3.22 8.52 -17.03
C ILE A 286 2.82 9.31 -15.77
N ILE A 287 3.05 8.75 -14.59
CA ILE A 287 2.70 9.43 -13.33
C ILE A 287 3.54 10.70 -13.15
N ILE A 288 4.86 10.63 -13.40
CA ILE A 288 5.75 11.78 -13.31
C ILE A 288 5.27 12.90 -14.26
N ALA A 289 4.98 12.57 -15.53
CA ALA A 289 4.47 13.54 -16.49
C ALA A 289 3.16 14.18 -16.02
N ARG A 290 2.26 13.40 -15.43
CA ARG A 290 0.99 13.89 -14.85
C ARG A 290 1.23 14.87 -13.70
N VAL A 291 2.10 14.52 -12.75
CA VAL A 291 2.45 15.39 -11.62
C VAL A 291 3.06 16.71 -12.10
N LEU A 292 3.99 16.64 -13.04
CA LEU A 292 4.64 17.83 -13.60
C LEU A 292 3.64 18.73 -14.35
N PHE A 293 2.73 18.13 -15.12
CA PHE A 293 1.65 18.86 -15.80
C PHE A 293 0.71 19.55 -14.79
N GLU A 294 0.27 18.85 -13.75
CA GLU A 294 -0.59 19.42 -12.71
C GLU A 294 0.10 20.59 -11.98
N ARG A 295 1.39 20.47 -11.72
CA ARG A 295 2.21 21.52 -11.09
C ARG A 295 2.30 22.76 -11.98
N GLU A 296 2.60 22.57 -13.26
CA GLU A 296 2.69 23.66 -14.24
C GLU A 296 1.33 24.38 -14.40
N LYS A 297 0.25 23.59 -14.53
CA LYS A 297 -1.12 24.12 -14.59
C LYS A 297 -1.47 24.96 -13.36
N HIS A 298 -1.09 24.48 -12.17
CA HIS A 298 -1.30 25.20 -10.92
C HIS A 298 -0.51 26.53 -10.90
N ALA A 299 0.76 26.53 -11.34
CA ALA A 299 1.58 27.73 -11.44
C ALA A 299 0.95 28.75 -12.39
N PHE A 300 0.54 28.32 -13.58
CA PHE A 300 -0.14 29.15 -14.57
C PHE A 300 -1.45 29.76 -14.02
N GLN A 301 -2.27 28.97 -13.32
CA GLN A 301 -3.50 29.50 -12.70
C GLN A 301 -3.21 30.56 -11.63
N ARG A 302 -2.12 30.41 -10.87
CA ARG A 302 -1.67 31.42 -9.90
C ARG A 302 -1.25 32.73 -10.60
N GLU A 303 -0.53 32.66 -11.70
CA GLU A 303 -0.14 33.83 -12.47
C GLU A 303 -1.37 34.60 -12.98
N LEU A 304 -2.37 33.88 -13.52
CA LEU A 304 -3.62 34.47 -13.96
C LEU A 304 -4.41 35.16 -12.83
N ALA A 305 -4.40 34.53 -11.63
CA ALA A 305 -5.10 35.09 -10.48
C ALA A 305 -4.41 36.31 -9.87
N ASN A 306 -3.12 36.52 -10.12
CA ASN A 306 -2.34 37.66 -9.63
C ASN A 306 -2.35 38.87 -10.60
N ARG A 307 -2.80 38.68 -11.84
CA ARG A 307 -3.07 39.75 -12.83
C ARG A 307 -4.48 40.29 -12.64
#